data_f4a2ed85b402ac59aeae0b5c931bd02b
#
_entry.id   f4a2ed85b402ac59aeae0b5c931bd02b
#
_cell.length_a   1.000
_cell.length_b   1.000
_cell.length_c   1.000
_cell.angle_alpha   90.00
_cell.angle_beta   90.00
_cell.angle_gamma   90.00
#
_symmetry.space_group_name_H-M   'P 1'
#
loop_
_entity.id
_entity.type
_entity.pdbx_description
1 polymer ?
#
loop_
_entity_poly.entity_id
_entity_poly.type
_entity_poly.pdbx_seq_one_letter_code
_entity_poly.pdbx_strand_id
1 'polypeptide(L)'
;MTDVLLAMTYEFGEGDVESYLIGPGFDLAIPGFDYFQVNFYNRQTDGSRPGDDVWQITPVWSYTIPVGNSDILIDGFMDWVVDNDENDRGTYHANLHFNPQVKYDLGKSMGWGEKQLYVGFEYDYWKDKYGIDSESFLGDEILDGTDQNTASLLVKVHF
;
A
#
# COMPACT_ATOMS: atom_id res chain seq x y z
N MET A 1 17.65 -12.94 1.87
CA MET A 1 17.40 -12.02 3.01
C MET A 1 18.68 -11.24 3.20
N THR A 2 18.62 -9.93 3.07
CA THR A 2 19.77 -9.03 3.23
C THR A 2 19.76 -8.37 4.60
N ASP A 3 18.60 -7.92 5.06
CA ASP A 3 18.45 -7.26 6.33
C ASP A 3 17.17 -7.68 7.06
N VAL A 4 17.20 -7.54 8.40
CA VAL A 4 16.04 -7.66 9.27
C VAL A 4 15.85 -6.32 9.96
N LEU A 5 14.66 -5.78 9.87
CA LEU A 5 14.32 -4.44 10.32
C LEU A 5 13.22 -4.49 11.38
N LEU A 6 13.18 -3.48 12.23
CA LEU A 6 11.98 -3.14 12.98
C LEU A 6 11.22 -2.10 12.17
N ALA A 7 10.06 -2.49 11.65
CA ALA A 7 9.19 -1.62 10.89
C ALA A 7 8.14 -0.99 11.82
N MET A 8 7.98 0.34 11.72
CA MET A 8 7.00 1.09 12.51
C MET A 8 6.32 2.11 11.61
N THR A 9 4.99 2.17 11.67
CA THR A 9 4.19 3.15 10.95
C THR A 9 3.12 3.72 11.89
N TYR A 10 2.90 5.01 11.81
CA TYR A 10 1.78 5.69 12.44
C TYR A 10 0.90 6.28 11.34
N GLU A 11 -0.35 5.88 11.33
CA GLU A 11 -1.36 6.37 10.40
C GLU A 11 -2.34 7.26 11.14
N PHE A 12 -2.64 8.42 10.55
CA PHE A 12 -3.64 9.34 11.07
C PHE A 12 -4.44 9.94 9.90
N GLY A 13 -5.71 10.21 10.14
CA GLY A 13 -6.61 10.74 9.13
C GLY A 13 -7.77 11.51 9.73
N GLU A 14 -8.68 11.96 8.88
CA GLU A 14 -9.91 12.61 9.32
C GLU A 14 -10.81 11.62 10.07
N GLY A 15 -11.56 12.11 11.07
CA GLY A 15 -12.54 11.32 11.81
C GLY A 15 -11.94 10.35 12.84
N ASP A 16 -10.89 10.79 13.54
CA ASP A 16 -10.21 10.00 14.59
C ASP A 16 -9.67 8.66 14.08
N VAL A 17 -9.14 8.67 12.83
CA VAL A 17 -8.41 7.54 12.26
C VAL A 17 -6.99 7.57 12.79
N GLU A 18 -6.70 6.77 13.78
CA GLU A 18 -5.33 6.55 14.27
C GLU A 18 -5.02 5.06 14.32
N SER A 19 -3.87 4.68 13.81
CA SER A 19 -3.38 3.30 13.88
C SER A 19 -1.87 3.27 14.05
N TYR A 20 -1.41 2.37 14.90
CA TYR A 20 -0.01 2.09 15.12
C TYR A 20 0.31 0.71 14.56
N LEU A 21 1.26 0.64 13.64
CA LEU A 21 1.73 -0.60 13.05
C LEU A 21 3.16 -0.83 13.51
N ILE A 22 3.42 -1.99 14.08
CA ILE A 22 4.76 -2.36 14.52
C ILE A 22 5.03 -3.84 14.23
N GLY A 23 6.24 -4.16 13.77
CA GLY A 23 6.65 -5.53 13.57
C GLY A 23 7.94 -5.69 12.79
N PRO A 24 8.37 -6.94 12.53
CA PRO A 24 9.57 -7.20 11.77
C PRO A 24 9.38 -6.92 10.27
N GLY A 25 10.41 -6.32 9.65
CA GLY A 25 10.57 -6.19 8.21
C GLY A 25 11.73 -7.01 7.71
N PHE A 26 11.63 -7.52 6.49
CA PHE A 26 12.65 -8.36 5.86
C PHE A 26 12.96 -7.84 4.46
N ASP A 27 14.19 -7.39 4.26
CA ASP A 27 14.69 -7.10 2.92
C ASP A 27 15.15 -8.39 2.25
N LEU A 28 14.65 -8.62 1.05
CA LEU A 28 14.89 -9.83 0.28
C LEU A 28 15.65 -9.48 -1.00
N ALA A 29 16.83 -10.08 -1.19
CA ALA A 29 17.55 -10.01 -2.46
C ALA A 29 16.91 -10.98 -3.44
N ILE A 30 15.91 -10.51 -4.18
CA ILE A 30 15.25 -11.25 -5.25
C ILE A 30 15.90 -10.84 -6.58
N PRO A 31 16.47 -11.79 -7.36
CA PRO A 31 17.08 -11.45 -8.62
C PRO A 31 16.13 -10.68 -9.56
N GLY A 32 16.61 -9.57 -10.08
CA GLY A 32 15.84 -8.70 -10.98
C GLY A 32 15.11 -7.55 -10.29
N PHE A 33 14.83 -7.64 -9.01
CA PHE A 33 14.25 -6.53 -8.26
C PHE A 33 15.33 -5.56 -7.78
N ASP A 34 15.07 -4.27 -7.90
CA ASP A 34 15.91 -3.22 -7.29
C ASP A 34 15.72 -3.22 -5.78
N TYR A 35 14.50 -3.55 -5.35
CA TYR A 35 14.09 -3.57 -3.97
C TYR A 35 12.89 -4.51 -3.78
N PHE A 36 12.93 -5.33 -2.75
CA PHE A 36 11.80 -6.13 -2.31
C PHE A 36 11.84 -6.30 -0.78
N GLN A 37 10.82 -5.78 -0.11
CA GLN A 37 10.68 -5.87 1.33
C GLN A 37 9.33 -6.47 1.70
N VAL A 38 9.28 -7.24 2.78
CA VAL A 38 8.02 -7.72 3.36
C VAL A 38 8.01 -7.34 4.83
N ASN A 39 7.01 -6.57 5.22
CA ASN A 39 6.76 -6.21 6.61
C ASN A 39 5.58 -7.01 7.16
N PHE A 40 5.70 -7.44 8.41
CA PHE A 40 4.64 -8.11 9.17
C PHE A 40 4.30 -7.21 10.34
N TYR A 41 3.13 -6.60 10.31
CA TYR A 41 2.70 -5.66 11.33
C TYR A 41 1.64 -6.27 12.24
N ASN A 42 1.76 -6.03 13.54
CA ASN A 42 0.61 -5.93 14.39
C ASN A 42 0.08 -4.50 14.26
N ARG A 43 -1.14 -4.36 13.75
CA ARG A 43 -1.84 -3.09 13.58
C ARG A 43 -2.75 -2.90 14.76
N GLN A 44 -2.51 -1.85 15.54
CA GLN A 44 -3.33 -1.46 16.68
C GLN A 44 -4.12 -0.21 16.30
N THR A 45 -5.45 -0.30 16.39
CA THR A 45 -6.33 0.85 16.14
C THR A 45 -6.57 1.59 17.44
N ASP A 46 -6.66 2.93 17.41
CA ASP A 46 -7.01 3.68 18.58
C ASP A 46 -8.49 3.48 18.93
N GLY A 47 -8.74 3.54 20.23
CA GLY A 47 -9.96 3.17 20.91
C GLY A 47 -11.30 3.76 20.46
N SER A 48 -11.37 4.54 19.38
CA SER A 48 -12.63 5.03 18.78
C SER A 48 -13.17 4.16 17.64
N ARG A 49 -12.43 3.09 17.21
CA ARG A 49 -12.76 2.29 16.03
C ARG A 49 -13.15 0.86 16.36
N PRO A 50 -13.83 0.16 15.41
CA PRO A 50 -13.98 -1.27 15.46
C PRO A 50 -12.63 -1.99 15.48
N GLY A 51 -12.55 -3.10 16.22
CA GLY A 51 -11.35 -3.90 16.40
C GLY A 51 -10.28 -3.21 17.25
N ASP A 52 -9.44 -3.99 17.92
CA ASP A 52 -8.34 -3.49 18.76
C ASP A 52 -7.00 -3.74 18.06
N ASP A 53 -6.75 -4.97 17.61
CA ASP A 53 -5.54 -5.31 16.89
C ASP A 53 -5.75 -6.38 15.81
N VAL A 54 -5.06 -6.22 14.69
CA VAL A 54 -5.06 -7.18 13.57
C VAL A 54 -3.66 -7.34 13.00
N TRP A 55 -3.42 -8.46 12.33
CA TRP A 55 -2.18 -8.71 11.61
C TRP A 55 -2.27 -8.22 10.16
N GLN A 56 -1.20 -7.56 9.71
CA GLN A 56 -1.06 -7.06 8.35
C GLN A 56 0.27 -7.51 7.75
N ILE A 57 0.23 -7.93 6.49
CA ILE A 57 1.41 -8.26 5.68
C ILE A 57 1.53 -7.21 4.58
N THR A 58 2.69 -6.54 4.51
CA THR A 58 2.93 -5.47 3.54
C THR A 58 4.18 -5.76 2.71
N PRO A 59 4.07 -6.42 1.55
CA PRO A 59 5.12 -6.42 0.55
C PRO A 59 5.22 -5.05 -0.14
N VAL A 60 6.47 -4.61 -0.35
CA VAL A 60 6.84 -3.41 -1.12
C VAL A 60 7.89 -3.80 -2.13
N TRP A 61 7.76 -3.34 -3.37
CA TRP A 61 8.68 -3.72 -4.44
C TRP A 61 9.05 -2.58 -5.37
N SER A 62 10.19 -2.76 -6.04
CA SER A 62 10.64 -1.92 -7.13
C SER A 62 11.43 -2.77 -8.13
N TYR A 63 11.10 -2.64 -9.40
CA TYR A 63 11.71 -3.37 -10.50
C TYR A 63 11.89 -2.46 -11.71
N THR A 64 13.14 -2.32 -12.18
CA THR A 64 13.49 -1.47 -13.33
C THR A 64 13.77 -2.30 -14.57
N ILE A 65 13.11 -1.97 -15.69
CA ILE A 65 13.29 -2.60 -16.99
C ILE A 65 13.92 -1.57 -17.94
N PRO A 66 15.16 -1.78 -18.41
CA PRO A 66 15.76 -0.93 -19.45
C PRO A 66 14.97 -1.02 -20.76
N VAL A 67 14.58 0.12 -21.35
CA VAL A 67 13.86 0.18 -22.63
C VAL A 67 14.41 1.30 -23.49
N GLY A 68 15.13 0.93 -24.55
CA GLY A 68 15.77 1.90 -25.45
C GLY A 68 16.79 2.77 -24.75
N ASN A 69 16.57 4.08 -24.74
CA ASN A 69 17.40 5.08 -24.04
C ASN A 69 16.83 5.48 -22.67
N SER A 70 15.89 4.74 -22.14
CA SER A 70 15.23 5.03 -20.88
C SER A 70 14.89 3.75 -20.11
N ASP A 71 14.08 3.86 -19.08
CA ASP A 71 13.66 2.76 -18.21
C ASP A 71 12.15 2.80 -17.95
N ILE A 72 11.57 1.61 -17.75
CA ILE A 72 10.27 1.44 -17.12
C ILE A 72 10.50 1.00 -15.69
N LEU A 73 9.94 1.72 -14.74
CA LEU A 73 9.91 1.39 -13.33
C LEU A 73 8.54 0.82 -12.97
N ILE A 74 8.54 -0.38 -12.40
CA ILE A 74 7.35 -1.03 -11.84
C ILE A 74 7.56 -1.11 -10.34
N ASP A 75 6.82 -0.33 -9.57
CA ASP A 75 6.89 -0.34 -8.12
C ASP A 75 5.49 -0.31 -7.50
N GLY A 76 5.44 -0.45 -6.19
CA GLY A 76 4.20 -0.41 -5.46
C GLY A 76 4.27 -1.11 -4.12
N PHE A 77 3.09 -1.27 -3.55
CA PHE A 77 2.92 -1.98 -2.29
C PHE A 77 1.57 -2.72 -2.27
N MET A 78 1.44 -3.61 -1.32
CA MET A 78 0.18 -4.25 -0.98
C MET A 78 0.06 -4.29 0.54
N ASP A 79 -1.03 -3.76 1.08
CA ASP A 79 -1.39 -3.93 2.47
C ASP A 79 -2.48 -4.98 2.57
N TRP A 80 -2.17 -6.07 3.21
CA TRP A 80 -3.10 -7.18 3.41
C TRP A 80 -3.32 -7.44 4.90
N VAL A 81 -4.45 -6.99 5.40
CA VAL A 81 -4.94 -7.36 6.74
C VAL A 81 -5.55 -8.75 6.63
N VAL A 82 -4.98 -9.72 7.37
CA VAL A 82 -5.24 -11.16 7.17
C VAL A 82 -6.26 -11.73 8.12
N ASP A 83 -6.65 -10.99 9.15
CA ASP A 83 -7.60 -11.43 10.18
C ASP A 83 -8.66 -10.34 10.45
N ASN A 84 -9.67 -10.74 11.19
CA ASN A 84 -10.71 -9.86 11.70
C ASN A 84 -10.53 -9.70 13.21
N ASP A 85 -10.90 -8.54 13.72
CA ASP A 85 -10.98 -8.33 15.16
C ASP A 85 -12.27 -7.58 15.53
N GLU A 86 -12.82 -7.85 16.72
CA GLU A 86 -14.10 -7.31 17.16
C GLU A 86 -13.98 -6.73 18.57
N ASN A 87 -14.54 -5.53 18.74
CA ASN A 87 -14.71 -4.91 20.04
C ASN A 87 -16.15 -4.38 20.24
N ASP A 88 -16.40 -3.67 21.32
CA ASP A 88 -17.74 -3.10 21.65
C ASP A 88 -18.28 -2.14 20.57
N ARG A 89 -17.47 -1.73 19.59
CA ARG A 89 -17.81 -0.80 18.51
C ARG A 89 -18.05 -1.49 17.17
N GLY A 90 -17.74 -2.77 17.07
CA GLY A 90 -17.94 -3.58 15.87
C GLY A 90 -16.71 -4.35 15.44
N THR A 91 -16.76 -4.88 14.25
CA THR A 91 -15.71 -5.69 13.64
C THR A 91 -14.87 -4.86 12.68
N TYR A 92 -13.55 -4.92 12.83
CA TYR A 92 -12.60 -4.55 11.79
C TYR A 92 -12.34 -5.78 10.92
N HIS A 93 -12.71 -5.70 9.64
CA HIS A 93 -12.63 -6.84 8.73
C HIS A 93 -11.28 -6.93 8.04
N ALA A 94 -10.87 -8.16 7.72
CA ALA A 94 -9.76 -8.41 6.80
C ALA A 94 -9.98 -7.62 5.50
N ASN A 95 -8.92 -6.96 5.03
CA ASN A 95 -9.01 -6.10 3.86
C ASN A 95 -7.72 -6.13 3.04
N LEU A 96 -7.81 -5.70 1.80
CA LEU A 96 -6.69 -5.70 0.89
C LEU A 96 -6.60 -4.37 0.14
N HIS A 97 -5.47 -3.70 0.26
CA HIS A 97 -5.09 -2.55 -0.55
C HIS A 97 -3.91 -2.93 -1.46
N PHE A 98 -4.08 -2.87 -2.75
CA PHE A 98 -3.06 -3.18 -3.75
C PHE A 98 -2.85 -1.99 -4.67
N ASN A 99 -1.65 -1.39 -4.63
CA ASN A 99 -1.31 -0.16 -5.36
C ASN A 99 -0.03 -0.32 -6.19
N PRO A 100 -0.08 -0.99 -7.35
CA PRO A 100 1.03 -1.02 -8.29
C PRO A 100 1.06 0.22 -9.18
N GLN A 101 2.28 0.66 -9.53
CA GLN A 101 2.55 1.74 -10.45
C GLN A 101 3.47 1.26 -11.58
N VAL A 102 3.21 1.69 -12.80
CA VAL A 102 4.06 1.48 -13.96
C VAL A 102 4.43 2.84 -14.53
N LYS A 103 5.72 3.18 -14.51
CA LYS A 103 6.24 4.51 -14.82
C LYS A 103 7.37 4.45 -15.85
N TYR A 104 7.32 5.32 -16.83
CA TYR A 104 8.40 5.53 -17.79
C TYR A 104 9.24 6.74 -17.37
N ASP A 105 10.56 6.59 -17.31
CA ASP A 105 11.48 7.68 -17.01
C ASP A 105 11.60 8.63 -18.21
N LEU A 106 10.67 9.57 -18.30
CA LEU A 106 10.63 10.57 -19.36
C LEU A 106 11.83 11.52 -19.25
N GLY A 107 12.27 11.87 -18.03
CA GLY A 107 13.44 12.72 -17.80
C GLY A 107 14.70 12.13 -18.41
N LYS A 108 14.97 10.84 -18.18
CA LYS A 108 16.10 10.13 -18.79
C LYS A 108 16.00 10.11 -20.33
N SER A 109 14.84 9.81 -20.87
CA SER A 109 14.64 9.75 -22.32
C SER A 109 14.85 11.09 -23.04
N MET A 110 14.56 12.21 -22.34
CA MET A 110 14.72 13.58 -22.83
C MET A 110 16.11 14.18 -22.53
N GLY A 111 16.96 13.46 -21.81
CA GLY A 111 18.29 13.95 -21.41
C GLY A 111 18.24 15.02 -20.29
N TRP A 112 17.16 15.13 -19.54
CA TRP A 112 17.02 16.07 -18.43
C TRP A 112 17.68 15.53 -17.14
N GLY A 113 17.74 14.22 -17.01
CA GLY A 113 18.30 13.49 -15.86
C GLY A 113 17.54 12.21 -15.58
N GLU A 114 18.24 11.24 -15.00
CA GLU A 114 17.63 9.98 -14.60
C GLU A 114 16.78 10.19 -13.35
N LYS A 115 15.61 9.54 -13.31
CA LYS A 115 14.71 9.51 -12.15
C LYS A 115 14.14 10.87 -11.72
N GLN A 116 14.21 11.88 -12.59
CA GLN A 116 13.70 13.22 -12.29
C GLN A 116 12.23 13.41 -12.70
N LEU A 117 11.82 12.83 -13.82
CA LEU A 117 10.45 12.95 -14.32
C LEU A 117 9.96 11.60 -14.82
N TYR A 118 8.90 11.13 -14.18
CA TYR A 118 8.19 9.92 -14.60
C TYR A 118 6.79 10.26 -15.08
N VAL A 119 6.33 9.52 -16.09
CA VAL A 119 4.93 9.49 -16.52
C VAL A 119 4.47 8.04 -16.54
N GLY A 120 3.24 7.77 -16.18
CA GLY A 120 2.77 6.39 -16.09
C GLY A 120 1.35 6.25 -15.61
N PHE A 121 1.09 5.11 -15.06
CA PHE A 121 -0.22 4.72 -14.53
C PHE A 121 -0.06 4.20 -13.12
N GLU A 122 -1.06 4.49 -12.29
CA GLU A 122 -1.26 3.91 -10.98
C GLU A 122 -2.58 3.15 -11.01
N TYR A 123 -2.59 1.94 -10.46
CA TYR A 123 -3.79 1.16 -10.22
C TYR A 123 -4.01 1.06 -8.73
N ASP A 124 -5.18 1.47 -8.26
CA ASP A 124 -5.54 1.48 -6.85
C ASP A 124 -6.76 0.56 -6.66
N TYR A 125 -6.49 -0.60 -6.10
CA TYR A 125 -7.50 -1.59 -5.76
C TYR A 125 -7.59 -1.73 -4.24
N TRP A 126 -8.81 -1.55 -3.71
CA TRP A 126 -9.06 -1.72 -2.30
C TRP A 126 -10.34 -2.52 -2.09
N LYS A 127 -10.24 -3.62 -1.38
CA LYS A 127 -11.36 -4.45 -0.96
C LYS A 127 -11.62 -4.24 0.53
N ASP A 128 -12.88 -4.04 0.91
CA ASP A 128 -13.32 -3.80 2.30
C ASP A 128 -12.52 -2.67 2.96
N LYS A 129 -12.47 -1.53 2.27
CA LYS A 129 -11.68 -0.37 2.63
C LYS A 129 -11.93 0.07 4.08
N TYR A 130 -10.84 0.34 4.79
CA TYR A 130 -10.86 0.70 6.22
C TYR A 130 -11.37 -0.41 7.15
N GLY A 131 -11.36 -1.68 6.72
CA GLY A 131 -11.88 -2.80 7.49
C GLY A 131 -13.40 -2.81 7.62
N ILE A 132 -14.11 -2.14 6.72
CA ILE A 132 -15.57 -2.13 6.65
C ILE A 132 -15.98 -3.07 5.55
N ASP A 133 -16.72 -4.13 5.91
CA ASP A 133 -17.27 -5.09 4.97
C ASP A 133 -18.21 -4.38 3.99
N SER A 134 -17.92 -4.47 2.69
CA SER A 134 -18.69 -3.86 1.61
C SER A 134 -20.12 -4.38 1.51
N GLU A 135 -20.41 -5.61 1.96
CA GLU A 135 -21.73 -6.23 1.98
C GLU A 135 -22.50 -5.93 3.29
N SER A 136 -21.89 -5.22 4.25
CA SER A 136 -22.55 -4.82 5.50
C SER A 136 -23.55 -3.68 5.28
N PHE A 137 -24.50 -3.49 6.21
CA PHE A 137 -25.40 -2.33 6.18
C PHE A 137 -24.65 -0.99 6.14
N LEU A 138 -23.56 -0.89 6.87
CA LEU A 138 -22.72 0.32 6.85
C LEU A 138 -22.00 0.47 5.50
N GLY A 139 -21.45 -0.61 4.97
CA GLY A 139 -20.71 -0.60 3.70
C GLY A 139 -21.61 -0.32 2.50
N ASP A 140 -22.70 -1.05 2.36
CA ASP A 140 -23.60 -0.99 1.19
C ASP A 140 -24.59 0.19 1.28
N GLU A 141 -25.35 0.29 2.36
CA GLU A 141 -26.49 1.23 2.48
C GLU A 141 -26.07 2.65 2.87
N ILE A 142 -24.94 2.82 3.58
CA ILE A 142 -24.50 4.14 4.09
C ILE A 142 -23.35 4.70 3.28
N LEU A 143 -22.35 3.87 2.92
CA LEU A 143 -21.12 4.30 2.24
C LEU A 143 -21.13 4.08 0.72
N ASP A 144 -22.22 3.49 0.17
CA ASP A 144 -22.34 3.16 -1.26
C ASP A 144 -21.20 2.26 -1.77
N GLY A 145 -20.80 1.31 -0.91
CA GLY A 145 -19.70 0.38 -1.12
C GLY A 145 -18.35 0.88 -0.57
N THR A 146 -17.56 -0.06 -0.09
CA THR A 146 -16.20 0.21 0.43
C THR A 146 -15.10 -0.32 -0.47
N ASP A 147 -15.45 -0.98 -1.56
CA ASP A 147 -14.51 -1.46 -2.56
C ASP A 147 -14.11 -0.31 -3.52
N GLN A 148 -12.82 -0.21 -3.79
CA GLN A 148 -12.28 0.76 -4.74
C GLN A 148 -11.54 0.03 -5.85
N ASN A 149 -11.77 0.46 -7.10
CA ASN A 149 -11.09 -0.05 -8.27
C ASN A 149 -10.86 1.11 -9.24
N THR A 150 -9.67 1.72 -9.17
CA THR A 150 -9.36 2.96 -9.87
C THR A 150 -8.04 2.85 -10.63
N ALA A 151 -8.01 3.34 -11.86
CA ALA A 151 -6.80 3.53 -12.63
C ALA A 151 -6.59 5.02 -12.90
N SER A 152 -5.40 5.52 -12.62
CA SER A 152 -5.06 6.94 -12.72
C SER A 152 -3.82 7.16 -13.58
N LEU A 153 -3.77 8.31 -14.27
CA LEU A 153 -2.54 8.80 -14.89
C LEU A 153 -1.64 9.37 -13.80
N LEU A 154 -0.36 9.03 -13.85
CA LEU A 154 0.63 9.46 -12.88
C LEU A 154 1.71 10.33 -13.55
N VAL A 155 1.98 11.48 -12.98
CA VAL A 155 3.17 12.28 -13.25
C VAL A 155 3.91 12.51 -11.94
N LYS A 156 5.16 12.07 -11.88
CA LYS A 156 5.99 12.19 -10.67
C LYS A 156 7.27 12.96 -10.98
N VAL A 157 7.51 14.02 -10.22
CA VAL A 157 8.69 14.87 -10.35
C VAL A 157 9.52 14.77 -9.08
N HIS A 158 10.84 14.58 -9.23
CA HIS A 158 11.81 14.60 -8.14
C HIS A 158 12.71 15.83 -8.32
N PHE A 159 12.85 16.61 -7.27
CA PHE A 159 13.67 17.82 -7.22
C PHE A 159 14.99 17.58 -6.47
#